data_faa4afaf06fcf038ea9530dd306c622d
#
_entry.id   faa4afaf06fcf038ea9530dd306c622d
#
_cell.length_a   1.000
_cell.length_b   1.000
_cell.length_c   1.000
_cell.angle_alpha   90.00
_cell.angle_beta   90.00
_cell.angle_gamma   90.00
#
_symmetry.space_group_name_H-M   'P 1'
#
loop_
_entity.id
_entity.type
_entity.pdbx_description
1 polymer ?
#
loop_
_entity_poly.entity_id
_entity_poly.type
_entity_poly.pdbx_seq_one_letter_code
_entity_poly.pdbx_strand_id
1 'polypeptide(L)'
;MSKTCRVSLLVFLSAVMSNPALLVLYGSQTGTAQDTAQRLARQARRRRLQVRASPLDGYNVADLISESLVVFVCSTTGQGDPPDNMKNFWRFLFKKSLPVGSLSRLDCAVLGLGDSSYPKFNFVAKKLHKRLLQLGACVLLPVGLADDQHDLGADAVIDPWLASFWEKVSALYPYLSDVIPLRDDEPLPPTYTFHFLDAVGEKTEDRLRIPTEQSVPSPTHPFPARMVFSRRVTEPSHFQDIRHIEFDITGSNIEFAAGDVVMMRPCNAPEDVQQFCQLLRLDPEARFTLRPTDNAAVPARLPQPCTVRHLVESYLDIAAVPRRSFFELLSTFATNELEREKLAEFSSAEGQDELHSYCNRPRRTALEVLADFPHTTAELTVDHLLDLFPEIQPRSFSIASSLQAHPDRIQVLVAVVRYKTKLYKPRKGLCSTWLASLDPAQGEVLVPLWVKKGSLKFPTEEETPVIMVGPGTGVAPFRSALQERTADGKTANVLFFGCRSESKDFYFRSEWEEMMKAGCLRLFTAFSRDQEEKVYVQHRVRESGELLWDLIANKNACFYIAGNAKQMPAGVCDALKEAFQEAGGASAEEAEQMLAAMEKTGRFQSETWS
;
A
#
# COMPACT_ATOMS: atom_id res chain seq x y z
N MET A 1 18.79 -56.38 20.52
CA MET A 1 18.19 -55.06 20.15
C MET A 1 16.75 -55.32 19.75
N SER A 2 15.79 -54.85 20.54
CA SER A 2 14.37 -55.13 20.37
C SER A 2 13.80 -54.42 19.13
N LYS A 3 12.76 -55.02 18.50
CA LYS A 3 12.04 -54.44 17.35
C LYS A 3 11.55 -53.01 17.61
N THR A 4 11.30 -52.64 18.84
CA THR A 4 10.86 -51.32 19.28
C THR A 4 11.95 -50.24 19.10
N CYS A 5 13.22 -50.58 19.29
CA CYS A 5 14.34 -49.66 19.13
C CYS A 5 14.64 -49.36 17.65
N ARG A 6 14.37 -50.32 16.73
CA ARG A 6 14.52 -50.12 15.29
C ARG A 6 13.41 -49.25 14.69
N VAL A 7 12.18 -49.35 15.20
CA VAL A 7 11.05 -48.49 14.74
C VAL A 7 11.26 -47.06 15.22
N SER A 8 11.71 -46.83 16.46
CA SER A 8 12.02 -45.48 16.95
C SER A 8 13.21 -44.86 16.21
N LEU A 9 14.23 -45.64 15.83
CA LEU A 9 15.38 -45.13 15.07
C LEU A 9 15.01 -44.82 13.62
N LEU A 10 14.14 -45.63 13.00
CA LEU A 10 13.63 -45.38 11.64
C LEU A 10 12.67 -44.19 11.61
N VAL A 11 11.84 -43.99 12.62
CA VAL A 11 10.97 -42.79 12.75
C VAL A 11 11.83 -41.56 13.05
N PHE A 12 12.88 -41.70 13.87
CA PHE A 12 13.83 -40.60 14.12
C PHE A 12 14.66 -40.26 12.86
N LEU A 13 15.13 -41.28 12.13
CA LEU A 13 15.84 -41.10 10.86
C LEU A 13 14.91 -40.56 9.73
N SER A 14 13.64 -40.94 9.70
CA SER A 14 12.68 -40.37 8.74
C SER A 14 12.29 -38.94 9.09
N ALA A 15 12.24 -38.57 10.36
CA ALA A 15 12.02 -37.19 10.80
C ALA A 15 13.27 -36.29 10.59
N VAL A 16 14.47 -36.90 10.58
CA VAL A 16 15.73 -36.18 10.29
C VAL A 16 15.97 -36.02 8.78
N MET A 17 15.29 -36.80 7.94
CA MET A 17 15.44 -36.77 6.46
C MET A 17 14.32 -36.01 5.73
N SER A 18 13.36 -35.41 6.42
CA SER A 18 12.41 -34.51 5.75
C SER A 18 13.11 -33.16 5.52
N ASN A 19 13.21 -32.75 4.25
CA ASN A 19 13.66 -31.40 3.92
C ASN A 19 12.86 -30.38 4.74
N PRO A 20 13.50 -29.42 5.43
CA PRO A 20 12.76 -28.45 6.20
C PRO A 20 11.86 -27.67 5.26
N ALA A 21 10.61 -27.54 5.63
CA ALA A 21 9.69 -26.65 4.93
C ALA A 21 9.97 -25.23 5.42
N LEU A 22 10.34 -24.35 4.51
CA LEU A 22 10.48 -22.91 4.79
C LEU A 22 9.12 -22.24 4.64
N LEU A 23 8.68 -21.57 5.68
CA LEU A 23 7.50 -20.69 5.61
C LEU A 23 7.97 -19.23 5.55
N VAL A 24 7.54 -18.48 4.52
CA VAL A 24 7.80 -17.05 4.37
C VAL A 24 6.50 -16.30 4.59
N LEU A 25 6.40 -15.56 5.67
CA LEU A 25 5.23 -14.77 6.02
C LEU A 25 5.51 -13.28 5.81
N TYR A 26 4.64 -12.60 5.07
CA TYR A 26 4.85 -11.18 4.77
C TYR A 26 3.71 -10.28 5.19
N GLY A 27 4.08 -9.08 5.66
CA GLY A 27 3.19 -7.94 5.89
C GLY A 27 3.57 -6.81 4.94
N SER A 28 2.72 -6.51 3.95
CA SER A 28 3.02 -5.56 2.88
C SER A 28 1.85 -4.65 2.59
N GLN A 29 2.11 -3.34 2.48
CA GLN A 29 1.10 -2.36 2.12
C GLN A 29 1.16 -1.99 0.63
N THR A 30 2.38 -1.76 0.11
CA THR A 30 2.63 -1.31 -1.26
C THR A 30 3.24 -2.38 -2.16
N GLY A 31 3.39 -3.60 -1.65
CA GLY A 31 3.92 -4.75 -2.39
C GLY A 31 5.43 -4.99 -2.23
N THR A 32 6.23 -4.09 -1.64
CA THR A 32 7.69 -4.28 -1.52
C THR A 32 8.06 -5.46 -0.62
N ALA A 33 7.43 -5.59 0.55
CA ALA A 33 7.68 -6.73 1.43
C ALA A 33 7.19 -8.07 0.82
N GLN A 34 6.10 -8.04 0.05
CA GLN A 34 5.62 -9.19 -0.71
C GLN A 34 6.64 -9.61 -1.78
N ASP A 35 7.17 -8.67 -2.56
CA ASP A 35 8.18 -8.95 -3.59
C ASP A 35 9.45 -9.56 -2.98
N THR A 36 9.94 -8.98 -1.87
CA THR A 36 11.08 -9.54 -1.12
C THR A 36 10.82 -10.95 -0.61
N ALA A 37 9.62 -11.22 -0.09
CA ALA A 37 9.21 -12.55 0.36
C ALA A 37 9.14 -13.55 -0.80
N GLN A 38 8.64 -13.14 -1.95
CA GLN A 38 8.61 -13.96 -3.16
C GLN A 38 10.03 -14.22 -3.71
N ARG A 39 10.92 -13.21 -3.65
CA ARG A 39 12.34 -13.37 -4.01
C ARG A 39 13.01 -14.43 -3.11
N LEU A 40 12.80 -14.36 -1.80
CA LEU A 40 13.29 -15.37 -0.86
C LEU A 40 12.71 -16.76 -1.18
N ALA A 41 11.42 -16.85 -1.50
CA ALA A 41 10.79 -18.10 -1.89
C ALA A 41 11.38 -18.69 -3.18
N ARG A 42 11.68 -17.85 -4.18
CA ARG A 42 12.38 -18.29 -5.41
C ARG A 42 13.79 -18.82 -5.09
N GLN A 43 14.54 -18.13 -4.23
CA GLN A 43 15.87 -18.60 -3.79
C GLN A 43 15.79 -19.94 -3.03
N ALA A 44 14.74 -20.16 -2.23
CA ALA A 44 14.48 -21.44 -1.57
C ALA A 44 14.20 -22.56 -2.59
N ARG A 45 13.35 -22.30 -3.60
CA ARG A 45 13.06 -23.28 -4.67
C ARG A 45 14.33 -23.65 -5.46
N ARG A 46 15.20 -22.68 -5.77
CA ARG A 46 16.49 -22.95 -6.42
C ARG A 46 17.36 -23.90 -5.58
N ARG A 47 17.28 -23.81 -4.26
CA ARG A 47 17.96 -24.70 -3.30
C ARG A 47 17.19 -25.99 -3.02
N ARG A 48 16.15 -26.30 -3.80
CA ARG A 48 15.30 -27.49 -3.65
C ARG A 48 14.61 -27.62 -2.28
N LEU A 49 14.42 -26.50 -1.58
CA LEU A 49 13.61 -26.45 -0.36
C LEU A 49 12.13 -26.40 -0.69
N GLN A 50 11.33 -27.11 0.09
CA GLN A 50 9.89 -26.90 0.09
C GLN A 50 9.61 -25.52 0.72
N VAL A 51 8.88 -24.65 0.02
CA VAL A 51 8.61 -23.31 0.49
C VAL A 51 7.13 -22.95 0.32
N ARG A 52 6.59 -22.28 1.35
CA ARG A 52 5.27 -21.66 1.31
C ARG A 52 5.44 -20.16 1.57
N ALA A 53 4.86 -19.30 0.76
CA ALA A 53 4.82 -17.85 0.98
C ALA A 53 3.37 -17.41 1.11
N SER A 54 3.05 -16.64 2.15
CA SER A 54 1.68 -16.18 2.43
C SER A 54 1.69 -14.81 3.12
N PRO A 55 0.67 -13.96 2.89
CA PRO A 55 0.45 -12.82 3.76
C PRO A 55 0.16 -13.29 5.18
N LEU A 56 0.59 -12.52 6.17
CA LEU A 56 0.46 -12.87 7.59
C LEU A 56 -1.00 -13.13 8.01
N ASP A 57 -1.95 -12.33 7.53
CA ASP A 57 -3.36 -12.53 7.83
C ASP A 57 -4.03 -13.65 6.99
N GLY A 58 -3.35 -14.15 5.96
CA GLY A 58 -3.74 -15.36 5.21
C GLY A 58 -3.27 -16.66 5.85
N TYR A 59 -2.43 -16.58 6.88
CA TYR A 59 -1.91 -17.71 7.62
C TYR A 59 -2.62 -17.89 8.96
N ASN A 60 -3.00 -19.12 9.30
CA ASN A 60 -3.57 -19.40 10.61
C ASN A 60 -2.47 -19.33 11.69
N VAL A 61 -2.45 -18.25 12.46
CA VAL A 61 -1.43 -17.98 13.45
C VAL A 61 -1.33 -19.06 14.55
N ALA A 62 -2.38 -19.85 14.77
CA ALA A 62 -2.35 -20.96 15.74
C ALA A 62 -1.40 -22.09 15.29
N ASP A 63 -1.16 -22.24 13.99
CA ASP A 63 -0.28 -23.29 13.46
C ASP A 63 1.21 -22.94 13.58
N LEU A 64 1.52 -21.69 13.96
CA LEU A 64 2.91 -21.21 14.10
C LEU A 64 3.73 -22.03 15.12
N ILE A 65 3.08 -22.61 16.11
CA ILE A 65 3.71 -23.49 17.11
C ILE A 65 4.26 -24.80 16.51
N SER A 66 3.75 -25.18 15.33
CA SER A 66 4.11 -26.42 14.63
C SER A 66 5.15 -26.20 13.54
N GLU A 67 5.48 -24.94 13.22
CA GLU A 67 6.47 -24.61 12.21
C GLU A 67 7.89 -24.74 12.76
N SER A 68 8.80 -25.18 11.89
CA SER A 68 10.20 -25.34 12.24
C SER A 68 11.07 -24.16 11.81
N LEU A 69 10.84 -23.62 10.62
CA LEU A 69 11.62 -22.53 10.04
C LEU A 69 10.71 -21.48 9.37
N VAL A 70 10.71 -20.26 9.90
CA VAL A 70 9.87 -19.15 9.40
C VAL A 70 10.68 -17.89 9.19
N VAL A 71 10.50 -17.25 8.03
CA VAL A 71 11.00 -15.91 7.79
C VAL A 71 9.82 -14.93 7.75
N PHE A 72 9.94 -13.87 8.52
CA PHE A 72 8.99 -12.76 8.55
C PHE A 72 9.55 -11.57 7.78
N VAL A 73 8.85 -11.13 6.74
CA VAL A 73 9.18 -9.94 5.96
C VAL A 73 8.06 -8.92 6.14
N CYS A 74 8.33 -7.80 6.81
CA CYS A 74 7.27 -6.85 7.12
C CYS A 74 7.68 -5.40 6.91
N SER A 75 6.78 -4.62 6.29
CA SER A 75 6.91 -3.17 6.19
C SER A 75 6.31 -2.47 7.42
N THR A 76 6.71 -1.22 7.60
CA THR A 76 6.11 -0.31 8.58
C THR A 76 5.34 0.77 7.83
N THR A 77 4.09 1.03 8.22
CA THR A 77 3.21 1.99 7.56
C THR A 77 2.82 3.14 8.50
N GLY A 78 2.50 4.28 7.94
CA GLY A 78 1.97 5.43 8.66
C GLY A 78 2.78 5.78 9.91
N GLN A 79 2.12 5.85 11.05
CA GLN A 79 2.71 6.20 12.34
C GLN A 79 3.32 5.00 13.09
N GLY A 80 3.90 4.05 12.36
CA GLY A 80 4.52 2.84 12.93
C GLY A 80 3.55 1.66 13.03
N ASP A 81 2.54 1.64 12.17
CA ASP A 81 1.50 0.62 12.16
C ASP A 81 1.87 -0.58 11.28
N PRO A 82 1.35 -1.77 11.60
CA PRO A 82 1.47 -2.93 10.75
C PRO A 82 0.64 -2.76 9.47
N PRO A 83 1.12 -3.29 8.31
CA PRO A 83 0.35 -3.36 7.08
C PRO A 83 -1.00 -4.04 7.25
N ASP A 84 -1.95 -3.74 6.35
CA ASP A 84 -3.31 -4.24 6.44
C ASP A 84 -3.40 -5.76 6.47
N ASN A 85 -2.56 -6.45 5.71
CA ASN A 85 -2.53 -7.90 5.60
C ASN A 85 -1.74 -8.62 6.72
N MET A 86 -1.43 -7.90 7.84
CA MET A 86 -0.86 -8.50 9.04
C MET A 86 -1.52 -8.04 10.35
N LYS A 87 -2.59 -7.26 10.29
CA LYS A 87 -3.22 -6.67 11.49
C LYS A 87 -3.84 -7.71 12.43
N ASN A 88 -4.46 -8.75 11.89
CA ASN A 88 -5.06 -9.81 12.69
C ASN A 88 -4.00 -10.69 13.33
N PHE A 89 -2.97 -11.09 12.56
CA PHE A 89 -1.80 -11.80 13.06
C PHE A 89 -1.12 -10.99 14.18
N TRP A 90 -0.88 -9.70 13.94
CA TRP A 90 -0.31 -8.79 14.91
C TRP A 90 -1.11 -8.75 16.21
N ARG A 91 -2.42 -8.51 16.12
CA ARG A 91 -3.31 -8.45 17.29
C ARG A 91 -3.30 -9.73 18.10
N PHE A 92 -3.25 -10.88 17.41
CA PHE A 92 -3.16 -12.18 18.09
C PHE A 92 -1.81 -12.37 18.78
N LEU A 93 -0.69 -12.17 18.08
CA LEU A 93 0.65 -12.42 18.61
C LEU A 93 1.00 -11.54 19.82
N PHE A 94 0.43 -10.32 19.88
CA PHE A 94 0.65 -9.38 20.98
C PHE A 94 -0.34 -9.54 22.15
N LYS A 95 -1.17 -10.58 22.18
CA LYS A 95 -1.99 -10.89 23.36
C LYS A 95 -1.07 -11.19 24.54
N LYS A 96 -1.39 -10.58 25.70
CA LYS A 96 -0.63 -10.79 26.95
C LYS A 96 -0.76 -12.21 27.50
N SER A 97 -1.83 -12.92 27.14
CA SER A 97 -2.14 -14.27 27.60
C SER A 97 -1.33 -15.39 26.94
N LEU A 98 -0.53 -15.09 25.90
CA LEU A 98 0.28 -16.11 25.25
C LEU A 98 1.42 -16.54 26.18
N PRO A 99 1.60 -17.86 26.43
CA PRO A 99 2.63 -18.36 27.34
C PRO A 99 4.05 -18.07 26.82
N VAL A 100 4.95 -17.78 27.75
CA VAL A 100 6.39 -17.75 27.48
C VAL A 100 6.85 -19.13 27.03
N GLY A 101 7.65 -19.19 25.95
CA GLY A 101 8.14 -20.49 25.42
C GLY A 101 7.18 -21.20 24.47
N SER A 102 6.01 -20.61 24.13
CA SER A 102 5.08 -21.20 23.16
C SER A 102 5.69 -21.40 21.76
N LEU A 103 6.75 -20.67 21.41
CA LEU A 103 7.46 -20.79 20.13
C LEU A 103 8.89 -21.37 20.28
N SER A 104 9.16 -22.14 21.34
CA SER A 104 10.51 -22.68 21.63
C SER A 104 11.07 -23.66 20.58
N ARG A 105 10.23 -24.14 19.66
CA ARG A 105 10.64 -25.02 18.56
C ARG A 105 10.81 -24.28 17.22
N LEU A 106 10.55 -22.99 17.20
CA LEU A 106 10.55 -22.18 15.98
C LEU A 106 11.92 -21.53 15.78
N ASP A 107 12.60 -21.90 14.71
CA ASP A 107 13.71 -21.13 14.15
C ASP A 107 13.14 -20.01 13.27
N CYS A 108 13.54 -18.77 13.52
CA CYS A 108 12.99 -17.67 12.74
C CYS A 108 14.01 -16.58 12.40
N ALA A 109 13.68 -15.81 11.37
CA ALA A 109 14.39 -14.60 11.01
C ALA A 109 13.39 -13.49 10.66
N VAL A 110 13.76 -12.22 10.90
CA VAL A 110 12.89 -11.06 10.66
C VAL A 110 13.63 -10.04 9.81
N LEU A 111 12.99 -9.65 8.70
CA LEU A 111 13.44 -8.59 7.80
C LEU A 111 12.38 -7.49 7.76
N GLY A 112 12.77 -6.29 8.15
CA GLY A 112 11.95 -5.09 8.12
C GLY A 112 12.27 -4.21 6.92
N LEU A 113 11.22 -3.63 6.36
CA LEU A 113 11.28 -2.65 5.27
C LEU A 113 10.65 -1.37 5.78
N GLY A 114 11.39 -0.27 5.69
CA GLY A 114 10.97 1.02 6.22
C GLY A 114 11.60 2.17 5.47
N ASP A 115 11.28 3.35 5.93
CA ASP A 115 11.79 4.63 5.43
C ASP A 115 12.26 5.45 6.62
N SER A 116 13.56 5.76 6.66
CA SER A 116 14.19 6.48 7.78
C SER A 116 13.79 7.95 7.86
N SER A 117 13.12 8.50 6.87
CA SER A 117 12.52 9.84 6.94
C SER A 117 11.36 9.90 7.95
N TYR A 118 10.83 8.74 8.37
CA TYR A 118 9.77 8.65 9.38
C TYR A 118 10.33 8.33 10.77
N PRO A 119 9.86 9.01 11.83
CA PRO A 119 10.36 8.81 13.21
C PRO A 119 10.26 7.36 13.71
N LYS A 120 9.28 6.59 13.21
CA LYS A 120 9.06 5.19 13.60
C LYS A 120 9.62 4.19 12.57
N PHE A 121 10.82 4.48 12.07
CA PHE A 121 11.55 3.64 11.14
C PHE A 121 11.64 2.18 11.59
N ASN A 122 11.13 1.27 10.74
CA ASN A 122 11.12 -0.19 10.95
C ASN A 122 10.55 -0.64 12.31
N PHE A 123 9.59 0.12 12.86
CA PHE A 123 9.03 -0.12 14.19
C PHE A 123 8.32 -1.47 14.30
N VAL A 124 7.61 -1.87 13.24
CA VAL A 124 6.88 -3.14 13.18
C VAL A 124 7.85 -4.32 13.28
N ALA A 125 8.92 -4.35 12.47
CA ALA A 125 9.91 -5.41 12.48
C ALA A 125 10.65 -5.50 13.83
N LYS A 126 11.06 -4.34 14.39
CA LYS A 126 11.70 -4.27 15.70
C LYS A 126 10.82 -4.83 16.82
N LYS A 127 9.53 -4.50 16.80
CA LYS A 127 8.57 -5.03 17.78
C LYS A 127 8.30 -6.52 17.58
N LEU A 128 8.09 -6.95 16.32
CA LEU A 128 7.86 -8.36 16.00
C LEU A 128 9.02 -9.24 16.49
N HIS A 129 10.25 -8.85 16.15
CA HIS A 129 11.46 -9.52 16.58
C HIS A 129 11.54 -9.68 18.11
N LYS A 130 11.31 -8.57 18.86
CA LYS A 130 11.27 -8.63 20.33
C LYS A 130 10.17 -9.56 20.84
N ARG A 131 9.01 -9.57 20.20
CA ARG A 131 7.89 -10.42 20.62
C ARG A 131 8.16 -11.90 20.38
N LEU A 132 8.75 -12.28 19.25
CA LEU A 132 9.15 -13.65 18.94
C LEU A 132 10.16 -14.17 19.99
N LEU A 133 11.16 -13.38 20.36
CA LEU A 133 12.09 -13.71 21.46
C LEU A 133 11.38 -13.92 22.80
N GLN A 134 10.42 -13.06 23.16
CA GLN A 134 9.62 -13.21 24.39
C GLN A 134 8.79 -14.50 24.40
N LEU A 135 8.37 -14.98 23.24
CA LEU A 135 7.63 -16.22 23.08
C LEU A 135 8.55 -17.46 22.97
N GLY A 136 9.87 -17.26 23.06
CA GLY A 136 10.86 -18.34 23.11
C GLY A 136 11.39 -18.80 21.76
N ALA A 137 11.08 -18.10 20.65
CA ALA A 137 11.61 -18.47 19.34
C ALA A 137 13.13 -18.31 19.26
N CYS A 138 13.79 -19.20 18.53
CA CYS A 138 15.21 -19.11 18.22
C CYS A 138 15.39 -18.18 16.99
N VAL A 139 16.00 -17.02 17.22
CA VAL A 139 16.24 -16.05 16.15
C VAL A 139 17.60 -16.32 15.51
N LEU A 140 17.60 -16.65 14.22
CA LEU A 140 18.80 -17.07 13.47
C LEU A 140 19.77 -15.94 13.17
N LEU A 141 19.25 -14.72 12.97
CA LEU A 141 19.99 -13.53 12.56
C LEU A 141 19.50 -12.28 13.31
N PRO A 142 20.35 -11.25 13.45
CA PRO A 142 19.87 -9.93 13.80
C PRO A 142 18.76 -9.49 12.85
N VAL A 143 17.81 -8.70 13.37
CA VAL A 143 16.74 -8.16 12.54
C VAL A 143 17.33 -7.30 11.41
N GLY A 144 16.99 -7.62 10.16
CA GLY A 144 17.31 -6.77 9.01
C GLY A 144 16.43 -5.52 9.03
N LEU A 145 17.00 -4.34 8.81
CA LEU A 145 16.29 -3.07 8.82
C LEU A 145 16.60 -2.31 7.53
N ALA A 146 15.94 -2.72 6.45
CA ALA A 146 16.10 -2.10 5.15
C ALA A 146 15.48 -0.70 5.11
N ASP A 147 16.15 0.22 4.43
CA ASP A 147 15.80 1.64 4.37
C ASP A 147 15.59 2.08 2.92
N ASP A 148 14.41 2.61 2.63
CA ASP A 148 14.08 3.15 1.31
C ASP A 148 14.81 4.46 1.00
N GLN A 149 15.33 5.16 2.03
CA GLN A 149 16.14 6.38 1.89
C GLN A 149 17.64 6.12 1.71
N HIS A 150 18.09 4.86 1.78
CA HIS A 150 19.50 4.54 1.51
C HIS A 150 19.85 4.87 0.06
N ASP A 151 21.05 5.38 -0.21
CA ASP A 151 21.49 5.79 -1.55
C ASP A 151 21.34 4.66 -2.59
N LEU A 152 21.56 3.42 -2.17
CA LEU A 152 21.35 2.21 -2.95
C LEU A 152 19.99 1.54 -2.73
N GLY A 153 19.04 2.21 -2.08
CA GLY A 153 17.71 1.67 -1.76
C GLY A 153 17.71 0.55 -0.72
N ALA A 154 16.56 -0.07 -0.55
CA ALA A 154 16.36 -1.14 0.44
C ALA A 154 17.24 -2.38 0.22
N ASP A 155 17.63 -2.66 -1.03
CA ASP A 155 18.46 -3.82 -1.40
C ASP A 155 19.87 -3.78 -0.79
N ALA A 156 20.39 -2.60 -0.42
CA ALA A 156 21.65 -2.46 0.31
C ALA A 156 21.68 -3.27 1.64
N VAL A 157 20.52 -3.48 2.25
CA VAL A 157 20.37 -4.29 3.46
C VAL A 157 19.82 -5.67 3.13
N ILE A 158 18.89 -5.77 2.20
CA ILE A 158 18.22 -7.04 1.85
C ILE A 158 19.24 -8.07 1.34
N ASP A 159 20.13 -7.70 0.42
CA ASP A 159 21.07 -8.64 -0.20
C ASP A 159 22.04 -9.28 0.80
N PRO A 160 22.82 -8.51 1.61
CA PRO A 160 23.73 -9.11 2.57
C PRO A 160 22.98 -9.87 3.69
N TRP A 161 21.75 -9.44 4.03
CA TRP A 161 20.92 -10.15 4.99
C TRP A 161 20.46 -11.51 4.44
N LEU A 162 20.02 -11.58 3.18
CA LEU A 162 19.67 -12.84 2.52
C LEU A 162 20.86 -13.78 2.39
N ALA A 163 22.05 -13.27 2.04
CA ALA A 163 23.28 -14.07 1.99
C ALA A 163 23.57 -14.69 3.36
N SER A 164 23.55 -13.90 4.43
CA SER A 164 23.73 -14.37 5.80
C SER A 164 22.66 -15.36 6.25
N PHE A 165 21.41 -15.16 5.82
CA PHE A 165 20.32 -16.10 6.10
C PHE A 165 20.58 -17.47 5.48
N TRP A 166 20.98 -17.52 4.21
CA TRP A 166 21.27 -18.78 3.53
C TRP A 166 22.49 -19.49 4.09
N GLU A 167 23.52 -18.75 4.52
CA GLU A 167 24.67 -19.31 5.23
C GLU A 167 24.23 -20.01 6.53
N LYS A 168 23.38 -19.34 7.33
CA LYS A 168 22.85 -19.92 8.58
C LYS A 168 21.97 -21.13 8.33
N VAL A 169 21.07 -21.09 7.34
CA VAL A 169 20.21 -22.22 6.98
C VAL A 169 21.05 -23.41 6.51
N SER A 170 22.08 -23.19 5.68
CA SER A 170 22.98 -24.25 5.24
C SER A 170 23.76 -24.88 6.40
N ALA A 171 24.15 -24.09 7.39
CA ALA A 171 24.83 -24.58 8.59
C ALA A 171 23.89 -25.41 9.51
N LEU A 172 22.62 -25.02 9.62
CA LEU A 172 21.62 -25.74 10.42
C LEU A 172 21.13 -27.04 9.75
N TYR A 173 21.13 -27.06 8.41
CA TYR A 173 20.66 -28.18 7.61
C TYR A 173 21.75 -28.64 6.64
N PRO A 174 22.84 -29.30 7.13
CA PRO A 174 24.03 -29.65 6.35
C PRO A 174 23.75 -30.52 5.12
N TYR A 175 22.68 -31.33 5.14
CA TYR A 175 22.29 -32.15 3.98
C TYR A 175 21.86 -31.29 2.75
N LEU A 176 21.56 -30.01 2.92
CA LEU A 176 21.32 -29.08 1.80
C LEU A 176 22.60 -28.84 1.00
N SER A 177 23.79 -29.05 1.57
CA SER A 177 25.07 -28.94 0.86
C SER A 177 25.27 -30.02 -0.19
N ASP A 178 24.59 -31.16 -0.06
CA ASP A 178 24.66 -32.30 -0.99
C ASP A 178 23.67 -32.15 -2.15
N VAL A 179 22.76 -31.18 -2.09
CA VAL A 179 21.79 -30.88 -3.14
C VAL A 179 22.38 -29.86 -4.10
N ILE A 180 22.50 -30.21 -5.39
CA ILE A 180 22.93 -29.27 -6.41
C ILE A 180 21.81 -28.23 -6.63
N PRO A 181 22.01 -26.96 -6.29
CA PRO A 181 21.03 -25.91 -6.56
C PRO A 181 20.77 -25.77 -8.07
N LEU A 182 19.58 -25.31 -8.42
CA LEU A 182 19.33 -24.83 -9.79
C LEU A 182 20.21 -23.60 -10.06
N ARG A 183 20.73 -23.50 -11.26
CA ARG A 183 21.54 -22.35 -11.67
C ARG A 183 20.70 -21.07 -11.62
N ASP A 184 21.34 -19.94 -11.34
CA ASP A 184 20.63 -18.65 -11.23
C ASP A 184 20.13 -18.16 -12.60
N ASP A 185 20.72 -18.61 -13.68
CA ASP A 185 20.35 -18.30 -15.07
C ASP A 185 19.28 -19.25 -15.65
N GLU A 186 18.83 -20.27 -14.92
CA GLU A 186 17.74 -21.15 -15.35
C GLU A 186 16.37 -20.62 -14.89
N PRO A 187 15.35 -20.59 -15.78
CA PRO A 187 14.00 -20.24 -15.37
C PRO A 187 13.44 -21.29 -14.40
N LEU A 188 12.81 -20.83 -13.33
CA LEU A 188 12.06 -21.69 -12.43
C LEU A 188 10.75 -22.13 -13.12
N PRO A 189 10.19 -23.30 -12.77
CA PRO A 189 8.84 -23.64 -13.19
C PRO A 189 7.85 -22.54 -12.76
N PRO A 190 6.89 -22.17 -13.62
CA PRO A 190 5.91 -21.15 -13.29
C PRO A 190 5.04 -21.56 -12.11
N THR A 191 4.59 -20.58 -11.31
CA THR A 191 3.69 -20.85 -10.18
C THR A 191 2.33 -21.37 -10.63
N TYR A 192 1.89 -20.97 -11.84
CA TYR A 192 0.62 -21.38 -12.43
C TYR A 192 0.81 -21.74 -13.90
N THR A 193 0.03 -22.72 -14.39
CA THR A 193 -0.09 -23.02 -15.82
C THR A 193 -1.45 -22.57 -16.33
N PHE A 194 -1.47 -21.99 -17.52
CA PHE A 194 -2.66 -21.50 -18.21
C PHE A 194 -3.24 -22.58 -19.11
N HIS A 195 -4.48 -22.97 -18.86
CA HIS A 195 -5.22 -23.89 -19.70
C HIS A 195 -6.25 -23.12 -20.51
N PHE A 196 -5.93 -22.84 -21.76
CA PHE A 196 -6.86 -22.18 -22.68
C PHE A 196 -8.04 -23.06 -23.02
N LEU A 197 -9.23 -22.46 -23.10
CA LEU A 197 -10.47 -23.11 -23.41
C LEU A 197 -10.81 -22.93 -24.89
N ASP A 198 -11.33 -23.96 -25.52
CA ASP A 198 -11.81 -23.88 -26.91
C ASP A 198 -12.99 -22.89 -27.03
N ALA A 199 -13.10 -22.24 -28.17
CA ALA A 199 -14.07 -21.16 -28.44
C ALA A 199 -15.56 -21.57 -28.42
N VAL A 200 -15.89 -22.80 -28.04
CA VAL A 200 -17.25 -23.34 -28.01
C VAL A 200 -17.76 -23.38 -26.56
N GLY A 201 -18.46 -22.35 -26.15
CA GLY A 201 -19.19 -22.35 -24.88
C GLY A 201 -19.56 -20.92 -24.41
N GLU A 202 -20.84 -20.73 -24.27
CA GLU A 202 -21.59 -19.60 -23.68
C GLU A 202 -20.80 -18.35 -23.28
N LYS A 203 -21.22 -17.21 -23.81
CA LYS A 203 -20.89 -15.89 -23.28
C LYS A 203 -21.35 -15.81 -21.82
N THR A 204 -20.53 -16.29 -20.90
CA THR A 204 -20.65 -15.86 -19.51
C THR A 204 -20.18 -14.41 -19.50
N GLU A 205 -21.15 -13.49 -19.37
CA GLU A 205 -20.85 -12.09 -19.08
C GLU A 205 -19.96 -12.05 -17.84
N ASP A 206 -18.81 -11.37 -17.92
CA ASP A 206 -17.96 -11.00 -16.79
C ASP A 206 -18.73 -10.02 -15.87
N ARG A 207 -19.90 -10.43 -15.41
CA ARG A 207 -20.66 -9.66 -14.41
C ARG A 207 -19.91 -9.79 -13.10
N LEU A 208 -19.40 -8.67 -12.61
CA LEU A 208 -19.13 -8.49 -11.19
C LEU A 208 -20.27 -9.18 -10.44
N ARG A 209 -19.98 -10.26 -9.70
CA ARG A 209 -20.99 -10.93 -8.89
C ARG A 209 -21.55 -9.88 -7.94
N ILE A 210 -22.79 -9.46 -8.20
CA ILE A 210 -23.50 -8.60 -7.27
C ILE A 210 -23.53 -9.36 -5.95
N PRO A 211 -23.03 -8.80 -4.85
CA PRO A 211 -23.06 -9.46 -3.55
C PRO A 211 -24.52 -9.83 -3.23
N THR A 212 -24.74 -11.03 -2.74
CA THR A 212 -26.02 -11.39 -2.15
C THR A 212 -26.34 -10.38 -1.04
N GLU A 213 -27.57 -9.90 -0.96
CA GLU A 213 -28.11 -8.72 -0.28
C GLU A 213 -27.72 -8.45 1.21
N GLN A 214 -26.74 -9.13 1.79
CA GLN A 214 -26.47 -9.03 3.24
C GLN A 214 -24.99 -8.86 3.64
N SER A 215 -24.02 -8.82 2.72
CA SER A 215 -22.61 -8.68 3.11
C SER A 215 -22.08 -7.26 2.90
N VAL A 216 -21.44 -6.68 3.94
CA VAL A 216 -20.72 -5.42 3.82
C VAL A 216 -19.61 -5.57 2.78
N PRO A 217 -19.47 -4.64 1.83
CA PRO A 217 -18.44 -4.69 0.79
C PRO A 217 -17.02 -4.80 1.35
N SER A 218 -16.20 -5.63 0.71
CA SER A 218 -14.86 -5.99 1.17
C SER A 218 -13.86 -6.03 0.01
N PRO A 219 -12.54 -6.16 0.28
CA PRO A 219 -11.52 -6.29 -0.77
C PRO A 219 -11.75 -7.45 -1.74
N THR A 220 -12.39 -8.53 -1.29
CA THR A 220 -12.71 -9.70 -2.11
C THR A 220 -14.09 -9.62 -2.78
N HIS A 221 -14.99 -8.81 -2.22
CA HIS A 221 -16.34 -8.59 -2.71
C HIS A 221 -16.65 -7.09 -2.69
N PRO A 222 -16.03 -6.29 -3.56
CA PRO A 222 -16.30 -4.86 -3.64
C PRO A 222 -17.70 -4.59 -4.17
N PHE A 223 -18.29 -3.46 -3.78
CA PHE A 223 -19.54 -2.98 -4.33
C PHE A 223 -19.30 -2.27 -5.66
N PRO A 224 -20.04 -2.61 -6.73
CA PRO A 224 -19.95 -1.92 -8.02
C PRO A 224 -20.74 -0.60 -7.97
N ALA A 225 -20.15 0.43 -7.37
CA ALA A 225 -20.80 1.72 -7.20
C ALA A 225 -20.89 2.47 -8.53
N ARG A 226 -22.05 3.03 -8.83
CA ARG A 226 -22.25 3.84 -10.03
C ARG A 226 -21.65 5.22 -9.83
N MET A 227 -20.70 5.61 -10.69
CA MET A 227 -20.22 6.98 -10.76
C MET A 227 -21.36 7.87 -11.33
N VAL A 228 -21.82 8.85 -10.55
CA VAL A 228 -22.91 9.74 -10.94
C VAL A 228 -22.45 11.14 -11.30
N PHE A 229 -21.24 11.49 -10.86
CA PHE A 229 -20.68 12.80 -11.10
C PHE A 229 -19.15 12.75 -11.16
N SER A 230 -18.54 13.46 -12.12
CA SER A 230 -17.10 13.68 -12.21
C SER A 230 -16.83 15.04 -12.81
N ARG A 231 -16.27 15.95 -12.02
CA ARG A 231 -15.98 17.31 -12.48
C ARG A 231 -14.63 17.79 -11.97
N ARG A 232 -13.89 18.46 -12.83
CA ARG A 232 -12.71 19.23 -12.45
C ARG A 232 -13.13 20.44 -11.60
N VAL A 233 -12.55 20.58 -10.40
CA VAL A 233 -12.82 21.68 -9.46
C VAL A 233 -11.74 22.76 -9.46
N THR A 234 -10.63 22.53 -10.16
CA THR A 234 -9.61 23.54 -10.42
C THR A 234 -9.88 24.21 -11.77
N GLU A 235 -9.50 25.47 -11.89
CA GLU A 235 -9.62 26.24 -13.15
C GLU A 235 -8.85 25.52 -14.28
N PRO A 236 -9.37 25.46 -15.53
CA PRO A 236 -8.74 24.70 -16.62
C PRO A 236 -7.29 25.07 -16.92
N SER A 237 -6.88 26.33 -16.74
CA SER A 237 -5.50 26.79 -16.93
C SER A 237 -4.58 26.41 -15.77
N HIS A 238 -5.11 25.93 -14.66
CA HIS A 238 -4.29 25.48 -13.53
C HIS A 238 -3.52 24.21 -13.89
N PHE A 239 -2.25 24.13 -13.47
CA PHE A 239 -1.35 23.01 -13.81
C PHE A 239 -1.85 21.66 -13.32
N GLN A 240 -2.56 21.62 -12.18
CA GLN A 240 -3.06 20.40 -11.57
C GLN A 240 -4.56 20.26 -11.80
N ASP A 241 -4.95 19.11 -12.35
CA ASP A 241 -6.36 18.72 -12.46
C ASP A 241 -6.76 18.04 -11.13
N ILE A 242 -7.72 18.64 -10.41
CA ILE A 242 -8.35 18.03 -9.24
C ILE A 242 -9.81 17.77 -9.60
N ARG A 243 -10.22 16.51 -9.39
CA ARG A 243 -11.58 16.04 -9.68
C ARG A 243 -12.37 15.84 -8.40
N HIS A 244 -13.58 16.37 -8.39
CA HIS A 244 -14.62 16.00 -7.46
C HIS A 244 -15.45 14.89 -8.12
N ILE A 245 -15.48 13.72 -7.50
CA ILE A 245 -16.15 12.53 -8.03
C ILE A 245 -17.15 12.04 -7.00
N GLU A 246 -18.33 11.65 -7.47
CA GLU A 246 -19.40 11.14 -6.62
C GLU A 246 -19.88 9.76 -7.10
N PHE A 247 -20.07 8.85 -6.13
CA PHE A 247 -20.53 7.49 -6.33
C PHE A 247 -21.85 7.26 -5.60
N ASP A 248 -22.77 6.59 -6.27
CA ASP A 248 -24.02 6.10 -5.71
C ASP A 248 -23.77 4.76 -5.01
N ILE A 249 -24.06 4.71 -3.72
CA ILE A 249 -23.88 3.52 -2.88
C ILE A 249 -25.21 2.95 -2.41
N THR A 250 -26.33 3.35 -3.02
CA THR A 250 -27.67 2.84 -2.68
C THR A 250 -27.68 1.30 -2.72
N GLY A 251 -28.19 0.68 -1.67
CA GLY A 251 -28.29 -0.78 -1.56
C GLY A 251 -26.97 -1.51 -1.21
N SER A 252 -25.88 -0.78 -0.95
CA SER A 252 -24.58 -1.38 -0.63
C SER A 252 -24.42 -1.80 0.83
N ASN A 253 -25.26 -1.32 1.74
CA ASN A 253 -25.07 -1.39 3.20
C ASN A 253 -23.73 -0.79 3.68
N ILE A 254 -23.16 0.14 2.91
CA ILE A 254 -21.97 0.87 3.31
C ILE A 254 -22.34 1.94 4.32
N GLU A 255 -21.71 1.88 5.49
CA GLU A 255 -21.73 2.93 6.50
C GLU A 255 -20.33 3.48 6.70
N PHE A 256 -20.22 4.79 6.81
CA PHE A 256 -18.97 5.47 7.11
C PHE A 256 -19.20 6.71 7.96
N ALA A 257 -18.14 7.16 8.60
CA ALA A 257 -18.07 8.41 9.35
C ALA A 257 -16.94 9.28 8.80
N ALA A 258 -16.91 10.55 9.18
CA ALA A 258 -15.82 11.44 8.85
C ALA A 258 -14.46 10.85 9.26
N GLY A 259 -13.47 10.95 8.38
CA GLY A 259 -12.16 10.34 8.55
C GLY A 259 -12.02 8.92 8.03
N ASP A 260 -13.11 8.27 7.58
CA ASP A 260 -13.02 6.99 6.87
C ASP A 260 -12.53 7.18 5.42
N VAL A 261 -12.03 6.10 4.82
CA VAL A 261 -11.48 6.11 3.47
C VAL A 261 -12.22 5.13 2.57
N VAL A 262 -12.41 5.51 1.32
CA VAL A 262 -12.89 4.60 0.28
C VAL A 262 -11.72 4.01 -0.48
N MET A 263 -11.78 2.70 -0.69
CA MET A 263 -10.79 1.92 -1.42
C MET A 263 -11.32 1.60 -2.80
N MET A 264 -10.50 1.84 -3.83
CA MET A 264 -10.83 1.54 -5.22
C MET A 264 -9.66 0.85 -5.90
N ARG A 265 -9.97 -0.06 -6.83
CA ARG A 265 -8.97 -0.73 -7.66
C ARG A 265 -9.05 -0.18 -9.08
N PRO A 266 -7.94 0.40 -9.59
CA PRO A 266 -7.91 0.88 -10.96
C PRO A 266 -7.76 -0.25 -11.96
N CYS A 267 -8.01 0.09 -13.24
CA CYS A 267 -7.66 -0.72 -14.39
C CYS A 267 -6.52 -0.07 -15.17
N ASN A 268 -5.77 -0.88 -15.91
CA ASN A 268 -4.81 -0.38 -16.90
C ASN A 268 -5.53 0.32 -18.05
N ALA A 269 -4.86 1.28 -18.69
CA ALA A 269 -5.42 1.97 -19.83
C ALA A 269 -5.60 1.02 -21.03
N PRO A 270 -6.69 1.14 -21.82
CA PRO A 270 -6.96 0.27 -22.96
C PRO A 270 -5.80 0.20 -23.98
N GLU A 271 -5.11 1.33 -24.19
CA GLU A 271 -3.96 1.42 -25.08
C GLU A 271 -2.77 0.59 -24.57
N ASP A 272 -2.52 0.62 -23.25
CA ASP A 272 -1.45 -0.15 -22.63
C ASP A 272 -1.77 -1.65 -22.63
N VAL A 273 -3.04 -2.03 -22.42
CA VAL A 273 -3.53 -3.40 -22.54
C VAL A 273 -3.33 -3.92 -23.97
N GLN A 274 -3.71 -3.13 -24.96
CA GLN A 274 -3.52 -3.47 -26.38
C GLN A 274 -2.04 -3.64 -26.71
N GLN A 275 -1.17 -2.72 -26.30
CA GLN A 275 0.27 -2.78 -26.51
C GLN A 275 0.87 -4.03 -25.85
N PHE A 276 0.47 -4.36 -24.63
CA PHE A 276 0.93 -5.54 -23.90
C PHE A 276 0.56 -6.84 -24.63
N CYS A 277 -0.71 -6.97 -25.04
CA CYS A 277 -1.17 -8.14 -25.79
C CYS A 277 -0.44 -8.29 -27.14
N GLN A 278 -0.15 -7.18 -27.82
CA GLN A 278 0.61 -7.19 -29.07
C GLN A 278 2.06 -7.63 -28.86
N LEU A 279 2.76 -7.12 -27.83
CA LEU A 279 4.14 -7.48 -27.51
C LEU A 279 4.30 -8.98 -27.22
N LEU A 280 3.35 -9.56 -26.49
CA LEU A 280 3.37 -10.97 -26.09
C LEU A 280 2.56 -11.88 -27.00
N ARG A 281 2.01 -11.36 -28.12
CA ARG A 281 1.19 -12.10 -29.09
C ARG A 281 0.02 -12.84 -28.45
N LEU A 282 -0.63 -12.22 -27.47
CA LEU A 282 -1.78 -12.79 -26.77
C LEU A 282 -3.08 -12.33 -27.43
N ASP A 283 -4.04 -13.26 -27.56
CA ASP A 283 -5.41 -12.92 -27.92
C ASP A 283 -6.16 -12.41 -26.67
N PRO A 284 -6.59 -11.14 -26.63
CA PRO A 284 -7.31 -10.59 -25.47
C PRO A 284 -8.61 -11.33 -25.14
N GLU A 285 -9.27 -11.93 -26.14
CA GLU A 285 -10.55 -12.62 -25.98
C GLU A 285 -10.39 -14.11 -25.61
N ALA A 286 -9.15 -14.62 -25.67
CA ALA A 286 -8.88 -16.00 -25.26
C ALA A 286 -9.23 -16.21 -23.78
N ARG A 287 -9.94 -17.33 -23.51
CA ARG A 287 -10.37 -17.72 -22.16
C ARG A 287 -9.48 -18.81 -21.63
N PHE A 288 -9.18 -18.76 -20.33
CA PHE A 288 -8.33 -19.74 -19.68
C PHE A 288 -8.80 -20.06 -18.26
N THR A 289 -8.29 -21.17 -17.73
CA THR A 289 -8.30 -21.49 -16.30
C THR A 289 -6.88 -21.65 -15.81
N LEU A 290 -6.63 -21.34 -14.53
CA LEU A 290 -5.33 -21.49 -13.89
C LEU A 290 -5.25 -22.80 -13.12
N ARG A 291 -4.11 -23.49 -13.26
CA ARG A 291 -3.76 -24.63 -12.40
C ARG A 291 -2.46 -24.30 -11.67
N PRO A 292 -2.44 -24.38 -10.33
CA PRO A 292 -1.20 -24.21 -9.60
C PRO A 292 -0.25 -25.37 -9.88
N THR A 293 1.04 -25.06 -10.04
CA THR A 293 2.10 -26.04 -10.22
C THR A 293 2.47 -26.71 -8.89
N ASP A 294 2.38 -25.93 -7.81
CA ASP A 294 2.57 -26.36 -6.42
C ASP A 294 1.25 -26.30 -5.63
N ASN A 295 1.30 -26.37 -4.31
CA ASN A 295 0.16 -26.18 -3.40
C ASN A 295 -0.29 -24.70 -3.29
N ALA A 296 -0.01 -23.86 -4.29
CA ALA A 296 -0.45 -22.48 -4.30
C ALA A 296 -1.97 -22.39 -4.49
N ALA A 297 -2.62 -21.44 -3.84
CA ALA A 297 -4.02 -21.16 -4.10
C ALA A 297 -4.16 -20.31 -5.37
N VAL A 298 -5.17 -20.61 -6.19
CA VAL A 298 -5.52 -19.73 -7.32
C VAL A 298 -5.91 -18.34 -6.77
N PRO A 299 -5.43 -17.25 -7.39
CA PRO A 299 -5.75 -15.91 -6.92
C PRO A 299 -7.26 -15.69 -6.85
N ALA A 300 -7.80 -15.41 -5.67
CA ALA A 300 -9.23 -15.29 -5.42
C ALA A 300 -9.92 -14.19 -6.25
N ARG A 301 -9.14 -13.24 -6.77
CA ARG A 301 -9.62 -12.14 -7.60
C ARG A 301 -9.66 -12.44 -9.10
N LEU A 302 -9.08 -13.53 -9.53
CA LEU A 302 -9.18 -13.95 -10.93
C LEU A 302 -10.36 -14.92 -11.05
N PRO A 303 -11.43 -14.56 -11.77
CA PRO A 303 -12.53 -15.48 -12.04
C PRO A 303 -12.03 -16.70 -12.80
N GLN A 304 -12.66 -17.81 -12.62
CA GLN A 304 -12.33 -19.04 -13.35
C GLN A 304 -13.59 -19.56 -14.05
N PRO A 305 -13.62 -19.56 -15.38
CA PRO A 305 -12.59 -19.11 -16.33
C PRO A 305 -12.46 -17.58 -16.41
N CYS A 306 -11.28 -17.11 -16.90
CA CYS A 306 -10.94 -15.71 -17.08
C CYS A 306 -10.54 -15.42 -18.53
N THR A 307 -10.73 -14.19 -19.01
CA THR A 307 -10.18 -13.71 -20.28
C THR A 307 -8.78 -13.12 -20.10
N VAL A 308 -7.95 -13.20 -21.15
CA VAL A 308 -6.64 -12.52 -21.16
C VAL A 308 -6.83 -11.01 -20.97
N ARG A 309 -7.85 -10.41 -21.59
CA ARG A 309 -8.21 -9.00 -21.39
C ARG A 309 -8.40 -8.67 -19.92
N HIS A 310 -9.25 -9.43 -19.23
CA HIS A 310 -9.52 -9.17 -17.80
C HIS A 310 -8.26 -9.32 -16.93
N LEU A 311 -7.42 -10.33 -17.22
CA LEU A 311 -6.14 -10.51 -16.54
C LEU A 311 -5.25 -9.27 -16.67
N VAL A 312 -5.06 -8.78 -17.91
CA VAL A 312 -4.15 -7.66 -18.18
C VAL A 312 -4.76 -6.33 -17.75
N GLU A 313 -6.05 -6.11 -17.97
CA GLU A 313 -6.73 -4.85 -17.65
C GLU A 313 -6.91 -4.65 -16.15
N SER A 314 -7.35 -5.70 -15.43
CA SER A 314 -7.86 -5.56 -14.05
C SER A 314 -7.00 -6.22 -12.98
N TYR A 315 -6.00 -7.03 -13.37
CA TYR A 315 -5.21 -7.80 -12.40
C TYR A 315 -3.72 -7.47 -12.43
N LEU A 316 -3.04 -7.54 -13.58
CA LEU A 316 -1.59 -7.31 -13.70
C LEU A 316 -1.26 -5.82 -13.71
N ASP A 317 -0.39 -5.35 -12.82
CA ASP A 317 0.09 -3.95 -12.82
C ASP A 317 1.23 -3.79 -13.85
N ILE A 318 0.86 -3.66 -15.12
CA ILE A 318 1.82 -3.45 -16.22
C ILE A 318 2.38 -2.02 -16.25
N ALA A 319 1.74 -1.09 -15.54
CA ALA A 319 2.17 0.30 -15.38
C ALA A 319 3.10 0.49 -14.17
N ALA A 320 3.30 -0.52 -13.34
CA ALA A 320 4.24 -0.45 -12.22
C ALA A 320 5.67 -0.19 -12.70
N VAL A 321 6.45 0.54 -11.89
CA VAL A 321 7.89 0.62 -12.05
C VAL A 321 8.48 -0.71 -11.58
N PRO A 322 9.17 -1.48 -12.45
CA PRO A 322 9.68 -2.79 -12.09
C PRO A 322 10.69 -2.71 -10.95
N ARG A 323 10.63 -3.69 -10.07
CA ARG A 323 11.64 -3.91 -9.04
C ARG A 323 12.78 -4.76 -9.59
N ARG A 324 13.89 -4.82 -8.88
CA ARG A 324 15.06 -5.63 -9.24
C ARG A 324 14.69 -7.10 -9.51
N SER A 325 13.78 -7.67 -8.74
CA SER A 325 13.28 -9.03 -8.91
C SER A 325 12.63 -9.30 -10.28
N PHE A 326 12.04 -8.29 -10.90
CA PHE A 326 11.51 -8.38 -12.25
C PHE A 326 12.64 -8.60 -13.27
N PHE A 327 13.73 -7.85 -13.15
CA PHE A 327 14.90 -7.99 -14.04
C PHE A 327 15.64 -9.32 -13.79
N GLU A 328 15.72 -9.76 -12.53
CA GLU A 328 16.24 -11.09 -12.17
C GLU A 328 15.46 -12.21 -12.85
N LEU A 329 14.13 -12.15 -12.82
CA LEU A 329 13.29 -13.14 -13.51
C LEU A 329 13.42 -13.01 -15.04
N LEU A 330 13.35 -11.79 -15.57
CA LEU A 330 13.39 -11.54 -17.00
C LEU A 330 14.71 -12.02 -17.62
N SER A 331 15.85 -11.88 -16.91
CA SER A 331 17.17 -12.33 -17.36
C SER A 331 17.24 -13.83 -17.61
N THR A 332 16.45 -14.64 -16.89
CA THR A 332 16.42 -16.10 -17.06
C THR A 332 15.79 -16.56 -18.38
N PHE A 333 15.04 -15.69 -19.05
CA PHE A 333 14.44 -15.94 -20.36
C PHE A 333 15.25 -15.38 -21.52
N ALA A 334 16.31 -14.62 -21.24
CA ALA A 334 17.07 -13.91 -22.24
C ALA A 334 17.94 -14.88 -23.06
N THR A 335 17.65 -15.00 -24.35
CA THR A 335 18.43 -15.76 -25.34
C THR A 335 19.42 -14.89 -26.12
N ASN A 336 19.09 -13.59 -26.30
CA ASN A 336 19.99 -12.63 -26.90
C ASN A 336 21.08 -12.22 -25.88
N GLU A 337 22.36 -12.28 -26.30
CA GLU A 337 23.49 -12.09 -25.40
C GLU A 337 23.53 -10.67 -24.80
N LEU A 338 23.31 -9.65 -25.62
CA LEU A 338 23.33 -8.25 -25.15
C LEU A 338 22.20 -7.95 -24.17
N GLU A 339 20.99 -8.45 -24.47
CA GLU A 339 19.84 -8.29 -23.55
C GLU A 339 20.09 -9.05 -22.25
N ARG A 340 20.65 -10.27 -22.31
CA ARG A 340 20.98 -11.08 -21.13
C ARG A 340 22.01 -10.41 -20.25
N GLU A 341 23.10 -9.90 -20.82
CA GLU A 341 24.12 -9.17 -20.07
C GLU A 341 23.54 -7.93 -19.37
N LYS A 342 22.73 -7.15 -20.08
CA LYS A 342 22.11 -5.94 -19.50
C LYS A 342 21.08 -6.25 -18.41
N LEU A 343 20.27 -7.28 -18.60
CA LEU A 343 19.31 -7.72 -17.59
C LEU A 343 20.02 -8.31 -16.36
N ALA A 344 21.10 -9.06 -16.56
CA ALA A 344 21.94 -9.58 -15.48
C ALA A 344 22.61 -8.44 -14.68
N GLU A 345 23.12 -7.41 -15.38
CA GLU A 345 23.65 -6.19 -14.74
C GLU A 345 22.58 -5.53 -13.86
N PHE A 346 21.36 -5.30 -14.38
CA PHE A 346 20.24 -4.70 -13.61
C PHE A 346 19.79 -5.55 -12.42
N SER A 347 20.04 -6.84 -12.43
CA SER A 347 19.72 -7.74 -11.33
C SER A 347 20.88 -7.92 -10.32
N SER A 348 22.08 -7.44 -10.63
CA SER A 348 23.26 -7.53 -9.77
C SER A 348 23.32 -6.40 -8.72
N ALA A 349 24.13 -6.58 -7.70
CA ALA A 349 24.38 -5.54 -6.71
C ALA A 349 25.21 -4.38 -7.32
N GLU A 350 26.16 -4.71 -8.19
CA GLU A 350 27.03 -3.76 -8.87
C GLU A 350 26.26 -2.89 -9.88
N GLY A 351 25.22 -3.44 -10.52
CA GLY A 351 24.41 -2.73 -11.52
C GLY A 351 23.30 -1.85 -10.94
N GLN A 352 23.27 -1.63 -9.63
CA GLN A 352 22.16 -0.93 -8.94
C GLN A 352 22.03 0.54 -9.39
N ASP A 353 23.13 1.24 -9.61
CA ASP A 353 23.15 2.63 -10.11
C ASP A 353 22.61 2.71 -11.55
N GLU A 354 22.97 1.74 -12.38
CA GLU A 354 22.48 1.63 -13.75
C GLU A 354 20.98 1.35 -13.76
N LEU A 355 20.50 0.43 -12.94
CA LEU A 355 19.08 0.16 -12.77
C LEU A 355 18.32 1.41 -12.29
N HIS A 356 18.88 2.14 -11.32
CA HIS A 356 18.29 3.38 -10.83
C HIS A 356 18.16 4.42 -11.95
N SER A 357 19.22 4.60 -12.71
CA SER A 357 19.28 5.56 -13.83
C SER A 357 18.37 5.18 -14.99
N TYR A 358 18.28 3.89 -15.32
CA TYR A 358 17.45 3.36 -16.40
C TYR A 358 15.96 3.31 -16.04
N CYS A 359 15.62 2.83 -14.85
CA CYS A 359 14.25 2.47 -14.47
C CYS A 359 13.66 3.38 -13.39
N ASN A 360 14.30 3.48 -12.22
CA ASN A 360 13.69 4.09 -11.05
C ASN A 360 13.55 5.61 -11.16
N ARG A 361 14.63 6.30 -11.54
CA ARG A 361 14.65 7.76 -11.69
C ARG A 361 13.70 8.27 -12.77
N PRO A 362 13.64 7.68 -13.99
CA PRO A 362 12.67 8.08 -15.01
C PRO A 362 11.28 7.49 -14.78
N ARG A 363 11.10 6.62 -13.79
CA ARG A 363 9.84 5.90 -13.51
C ARG A 363 9.37 5.11 -14.73
N ARG A 364 10.28 4.32 -15.32
CA ARG A 364 9.99 3.46 -16.46
C ARG A 364 9.04 2.35 -16.05
N THR A 365 8.01 2.10 -16.85
CA THR A 365 7.02 1.05 -16.56
C THR A 365 7.48 -0.32 -17.01
N ALA A 366 6.90 -1.37 -16.44
CA ALA A 366 7.18 -2.75 -16.86
C ALA A 366 6.84 -2.97 -18.34
N LEU A 367 5.76 -2.36 -18.85
CA LEU A 367 5.40 -2.39 -20.26
C LEU A 367 6.48 -1.75 -21.15
N GLU A 368 7.08 -0.64 -20.72
CA GLU A 368 8.18 0.00 -21.45
C GLU A 368 9.45 -0.84 -21.42
N VAL A 369 9.73 -1.53 -20.30
CA VAL A 369 10.87 -2.45 -20.21
C VAL A 369 10.70 -3.61 -21.19
N LEU A 370 9.50 -4.23 -21.27
CA LEU A 370 9.25 -5.29 -22.25
C LEU A 370 9.48 -4.81 -23.70
N ALA A 371 9.11 -3.56 -24.00
CA ALA A 371 9.35 -2.99 -25.34
C ALA A 371 10.83 -2.73 -25.62
N ASP A 372 11.63 -2.41 -24.58
CA ASP A 372 13.08 -2.16 -24.70
C ASP A 372 13.90 -3.48 -24.83
N PHE A 373 13.33 -4.63 -24.42
CA PHE A 373 13.96 -5.96 -24.49
C PHE A 373 13.14 -6.91 -25.39
N PRO A 374 13.03 -6.64 -26.70
CA PRO A 374 12.11 -7.35 -27.59
C PRO A 374 12.45 -8.84 -27.78
N HIS A 375 13.74 -9.21 -27.81
CA HIS A 375 14.14 -10.62 -27.98
C HIS A 375 13.76 -11.44 -26.74
N THR A 376 14.03 -10.93 -25.55
CA THR A 376 13.66 -11.58 -24.28
C THR A 376 12.15 -11.64 -24.12
N THR A 377 11.45 -10.56 -24.47
CA THR A 377 9.98 -10.51 -24.41
C THR A 377 9.32 -11.53 -25.32
N ALA A 378 9.91 -11.83 -26.48
CA ALA A 378 9.40 -12.83 -27.40
C ALA A 378 9.49 -14.29 -26.87
N GLU A 379 10.38 -14.55 -25.93
CA GLU A 379 10.56 -15.86 -25.26
C GLU A 379 9.64 -16.05 -24.03
N LEU A 380 8.97 -14.98 -23.57
CA LEU A 380 8.06 -15.07 -22.44
C LEU A 380 6.83 -15.87 -22.78
N THR A 381 6.50 -16.85 -21.95
CA THR A 381 5.24 -17.57 -22.02
C THR A 381 4.20 -16.97 -21.08
N VAL A 382 2.94 -17.16 -21.38
CA VAL A 382 1.82 -16.68 -20.57
C VAL A 382 1.88 -17.20 -19.13
N ASP A 383 2.42 -18.39 -18.92
CA ASP A 383 2.52 -19.05 -17.61
C ASP A 383 3.37 -18.26 -16.61
N HIS A 384 4.31 -17.43 -17.09
CA HIS A 384 5.21 -16.63 -16.22
C HIS A 384 4.67 -15.24 -15.90
N LEU A 385 3.53 -14.82 -16.44
CA LEU A 385 3.00 -13.48 -16.25
C LEU A 385 2.66 -13.17 -14.78
N LEU A 386 2.10 -14.16 -14.07
CA LEU A 386 1.76 -14.01 -12.65
C LEU A 386 2.99 -14.02 -11.72
N ASP A 387 4.13 -14.50 -12.20
CA ASP A 387 5.41 -14.45 -11.48
C ASP A 387 6.17 -13.13 -11.73
N LEU A 388 5.99 -12.53 -12.93
CA LEU A 388 6.66 -11.29 -13.34
C LEU A 388 5.93 -10.03 -12.88
N PHE A 389 4.60 -10.01 -13.02
CA PHE A 389 3.82 -8.81 -12.76
C PHE A 389 3.11 -8.86 -11.41
N PRO A 390 3.22 -7.82 -10.59
CA PRO A 390 2.43 -7.73 -9.38
C PRO A 390 0.95 -7.52 -9.69
N GLU A 391 0.11 -7.89 -8.74
CA GLU A 391 -1.31 -7.57 -8.76
C GLU A 391 -1.54 -6.06 -8.59
N ILE A 392 -2.47 -5.47 -9.35
CA ILE A 392 -2.91 -4.09 -9.18
C ILE A 392 -3.40 -3.89 -7.75
N GLN A 393 -2.73 -3.00 -7.01
CA GLN A 393 -3.10 -2.67 -5.64
C GLN A 393 -4.23 -1.64 -5.61
N PRO A 394 -5.14 -1.71 -4.64
CA PRO A 394 -6.15 -0.68 -4.45
C PRO A 394 -5.51 0.64 -3.99
N ARG A 395 -6.22 1.74 -4.24
CA ARG A 395 -5.85 3.06 -3.75
C ARG A 395 -6.92 3.58 -2.80
N SER A 396 -6.48 4.22 -1.72
CA SER A 396 -7.35 4.85 -0.74
C SER A 396 -7.56 6.32 -1.05
N PHE A 397 -8.79 6.78 -0.89
CA PHE A 397 -9.15 8.19 -0.97
C PHE A 397 -9.94 8.56 0.27
N SER A 398 -9.57 9.65 0.94
CA SER A 398 -10.35 10.17 2.06
C SER A 398 -11.74 10.57 1.57
N ILE A 399 -12.78 10.12 2.26
CA ILE A 399 -14.16 10.46 1.91
C ILE A 399 -14.38 11.94 2.22
N ALA A 400 -14.92 12.67 1.24
CA ALA A 400 -15.15 14.11 1.29
C ALA A 400 -16.61 14.50 1.53
N SER A 401 -17.49 13.54 1.79
CA SER A 401 -18.92 13.73 2.10
C SER A 401 -19.28 13.13 3.43
N SER A 402 -20.40 13.55 4.00
CA SER A 402 -21.06 12.90 5.15
C SER A 402 -22.37 12.25 4.68
N LEU A 403 -22.73 11.12 5.28
CA LEU A 403 -24.01 10.46 5.00
C LEU A 403 -25.21 11.30 5.44
N GLN A 404 -25.03 12.18 6.43
CA GLN A 404 -26.09 13.07 6.89
C GLN A 404 -26.43 14.15 5.85
N ALA A 405 -25.40 14.71 5.19
CA ALA A 405 -25.57 15.71 4.13
C ALA A 405 -25.87 15.09 2.78
N HIS A 406 -25.34 13.92 2.50
CA HIS A 406 -25.45 13.21 1.22
C HIS A 406 -25.77 11.72 1.47
N PRO A 407 -27.03 11.39 1.76
CA PRO A 407 -27.48 10.01 1.93
C PRO A 407 -27.14 9.17 0.68
N ASP A 408 -26.68 7.95 0.90
CA ASP A 408 -26.33 7.00 -0.17
C ASP A 408 -25.28 7.50 -1.18
N ARG A 409 -24.40 8.46 -0.77
CA ARG A 409 -23.37 9.04 -1.63
C ARG A 409 -21.99 9.04 -0.98
N ILE A 410 -20.99 8.62 -1.75
CA ILE A 410 -19.58 8.85 -1.42
C ILE A 410 -19.01 9.86 -2.40
N GLN A 411 -18.42 10.93 -1.86
CA GLN A 411 -17.68 11.92 -2.65
C GLN A 411 -16.19 11.85 -2.32
N VAL A 412 -15.35 12.04 -3.33
CA VAL A 412 -13.88 12.07 -3.18
C VAL A 412 -13.26 13.22 -3.96
N LEU A 413 -12.08 13.66 -3.50
CA LEU A 413 -11.22 14.59 -4.22
C LEU A 413 -10.01 13.84 -4.76
N VAL A 414 -9.87 13.83 -6.10
CA VAL A 414 -8.80 13.12 -6.78
C VAL A 414 -7.89 14.10 -7.49
N ALA A 415 -6.65 14.25 -7.02
CA ALA A 415 -5.61 14.93 -7.75
C ALA A 415 -5.08 14.03 -8.87
N VAL A 416 -5.27 14.43 -10.12
CA VAL A 416 -4.78 13.66 -11.27
C VAL A 416 -3.26 13.78 -11.36
N VAL A 417 -2.57 12.69 -11.11
CA VAL A 417 -1.11 12.64 -11.11
C VAL A 417 -0.59 12.63 -12.54
N ARG A 418 0.10 13.70 -12.93
CA ARG A 418 0.79 13.82 -14.21
C ARG A 418 2.05 14.68 -14.05
N TYR A 419 3.20 14.12 -14.44
CA TYR A 419 4.47 14.83 -14.34
C TYR A 419 5.44 14.40 -15.44
N LYS A 420 6.42 15.27 -15.72
CA LYS A 420 7.49 15.00 -16.69
C LYS A 420 8.71 14.42 -15.98
N THR A 421 9.37 13.48 -16.64
CA THR A 421 10.68 12.95 -16.28
C THR A 421 11.65 13.25 -17.44
N LYS A 422 12.80 12.58 -17.47
CA LYS A 422 13.71 12.62 -18.62
C LYS A 422 13.14 11.93 -19.86
N LEU A 423 12.11 11.08 -19.70
CA LEU A 423 11.46 10.38 -20.80
C LEU A 423 10.50 11.31 -21.55
N TYR A 424 10.35 11.06 -22.85
CA TYR A 424 9.46 11.85 -23.71
C TYR A 424 8.00 11.80 -23.25
N LYS A 425 7.50 10.59 -22.92
CA LYS A 425 6.12 10.41 -22.43
C LYS A 425 6.00 10.88 -20.98
N PRO A 426 5.05 11.77 -20.65
CA PRO A 426 4.76 12.13 -19.26
C PRO A 426 4.35 10.91 -18.44
N ARG A 427 4.75 10.86 -17.18
CA ARG A 427 4.27 9.85 -16.22
C ARG A 427 2.85 10.18 -15.78
N LYS A 428 2.03 9.16 -15.64
CA LYS A 428 0.63 9.26 -15.21
C LYS A 428 0.41 8.36 -14.00
N GLY A 429 -0.39 8.82 -13.04
CA GLY A 429 -0.82 7.96 -11.94
C GLY A 429 -1.89 6.99 -12.41
N LEU A 430 -1.70 5.69 -12.22
CA LEU A 430 -2.63 4.66 -12.71
C LEU A 430 -4.08 4.93 -12.26
N CYS A 431 -4.34 5.01 -10.97
CA CYS A 431 -5.69 5.17 -10.43
C CYS A 431 -6.29 6.55 -10.74
N SER A 432 -5.53 7.63 -10.53
CA SER A 432 -6.05 8.99 -10.72
C SER A 432 -6.35 9.30 -12.19
N THR A 433 -5.53 8.78 -13.11
CA THR A 433 -5.78 8.94 -14.55
C THR A 433 -6.95 8.06 -15.01
N TRP A 434 -7.05 6.83 -14.51
CA TRP A 434 -8.19 5.96 -14.77
C TRP A 434 -9.49 6.62 -14.31
N LEU A 435 -9.60 7.08 -13.06
CA LEU A 435 -10.79 7.76 -12.55
C LEU A 435 -11.14 9.02 -13.36
N ALA A 436 -10.13 9.79 -13.79
CA ALA A 436 -10.33 10.98 -14.60
C ALA A 436 -10.76 10.68 -16.04
N SER A 437 -10.50 9.49 -16.56
CA SER A 437 -10.93 9.05 -17.89
C SER A 437 -12.38 8.55 -17.93
N LEU A 438 -12.96 8.23 -16.78
CA LEU A 438 -14.34 7.78 -16.66
C LEU A 438 -15.29 8.98 -16.76
N ASP A 439 -16.28 8.88 -17.64
CA ASP A 439 -17.27 9.94 -17.87
C ASP A 439 -18.70 9.36 -17.75
N PRO A 440 -19.39 9.63 -16.64
CA PRO A 440 -20.75 9.13 -16.45
C PRO A 440 -21.78 9.73 -17.42
N ALA A 441 -21.43 10.80 -18.16
CA ALA A 441 -22.30 11.37 -19.18
C ALA A 441 -22.32 10.54 -20.48
N GLN A 442 -21.30 9.68 -20.71
CA GLN A 442 -21.21 8.84 -21.90
C GLN A 442 -21.82 7.44 -21.73
N GLY A 443 -22.22 7.09 -20.52
CA GLY A 443 -22.82 5.78 -20.22
C GLY A 443 -22.75 5.42 -18.75
N GLU A 444 -23.25 4.25 -18.41
CA GLU A 444 -23.15 3.75 -17.04
C GLU A 444 -21.70 3.37 -16.72
N VAL A 445 -21.17 3.93 -15.65
CA VAL A 445 -19.83 3.67 -15.14
C VAL A 445 -19.93 3.04 -13.76
N LEU A 446 -19.47 1.80 -13.62
CA LEU A 446 -19.41 1.08 -12.35
C LEU A 446 -17.97 1.01 -11.84
N VAL A 447 -17.74 1.43 -10.61
CA VAL A 447 -16.42 1.42 -9.96
C VAL A 447 -16.48 0.49 -8.76
N PRO A 448 -15.67 -0.59 -8.74
CA PRO A 448 -15.60 -1.49 -7.59
C PRO A 448 -14.97 -0.78 -6.39
N LEU A 449 -15.72 -0.60 -5.31
CA LEU A 449 -15.25 0.08 -4.11
C LEU A 449 -15.70 -0.61 -2.81
N TRP A 450 -14.99 -0.31 -1.73
CA TRP A 450 -15.37 -0.65 -0.35
C TRP A 450 -14.82 0.42 0.59
N VAL A 451 -15.38 0.50 1.78
CA VAL A 451 -14.92 1.46 2.80
C VAL A 451 -14.04 0.77 3.83
N LYS A 452 -13.05 1.50 4.30
CA LYS A 452 -12.15 1.12 5.39
C LYS A 452 -12.12 2.23 6.43
N LYS A 453 -12.07 1.85 7.70
CA LYS A 453 -11.90 2.81 8.78
C LYS A 453 -10.56 3.54 8.64
N GLY A 454 -10.63 4.86 8.61
CA GLY A 454 -9.47 5.73 8.53
C GLY A 454 -8.79 5.97 9.88
N SER A 455 -7.71 6.75 9.84
CA SER A 455 -6.90 7.08 11.03
C SER A 455 -7.49 8.23 11.84
N LEU A 456 -8.17 9.17 11.20
CA LEU A 456 -8.76 10.32 11.87
C LEU A 456 -10.05 9.94 12.60
N LYS A 457 -10.16 10.35 13.87
CA LYS A 457 -11.33 10.16 14.72
C LYS A 457 -11.76 11.51 15.29
N PHE A 458 -12.92 11.97 14.87
CA PHE A 458 -13.48 13.22 15.35
C PHE A 458 -14.26 13.04 16.66
N PRO A 459 -14.27 14.06 17.56
CA PRO A 459 -14.98 13.97 18.82
C PRO A 459 -16.49 13.94 18.60
N THR A 460 -17.17 13.11 19.40
CA THR A 460 -18.62 12.98 19.42
C THR A 460 -19.28 14.03 20.30
N GLU A 461 -18.55 14.54 21.29
CA GLU A 461 -19.03 15.55 22.22
C GLU A 461 -19.32 16.88 21.49
N GLU A 462 -20.45 17.47 21.81
CA GLU A 462 -20.97 18.67 21.13
C GLU A 462 -20.07 19.89 21.29
N GLU A 463 -19.55 20.11 22.49
CA GLU A 463 -18.78 21.32 22.83
C GLU A 463 -17.28 21.24 22.49
N THR A 464 -16.77 20.07 22.09
CA THR A 464 -15.34 19.92 21.80
C THR A 464 -14.97 20.64 20.49
N PRO A 465 -14.14 21.71 20.54
CA PRO A 465 -13.71 22.39 19.34
C PRO A 465 -12.80 21.50 18.48
N VAL A 466 -12.87 21.69 17.17
CA VAL A 466 -12.06 20.97 16.20
C VAL A 466 -11.27 21.94 15.34
N ILE A 467 -9.95 21.74 15.30
CA ILE A 467 -9.01 22.52 14.49
C ILE A 467 -8.46 21.61 13.40
N MET A 468 -8.64 21.98 12.16
CA MET A 468 -8.33 21.17 10.97
C MET A 468 -7.37 21.92 10.06
N VAL A 469 -6.27 21.29 9.68
CA VAL A 469 -5.27 21.85 8.74
C VAL A 469 -5.19 20.95 7.52
N GLY A 470 -5.77 21.40 6.39
CA GLY A 470 -5.93 20.58 5.19
C GLY A 470 -5.64 21.33 3.89
N PRO A 471 -4.35 21.49 3.48
CA PRO A 471 -4.03 22.08 2.21
C PRO A 471 -4.32 21.13 1.03
N GLY A 472 -4.79 21.69 -0.08
CA GLY A 472 -5.09 20.95 -1.29
C GLY A 472 -6.15 19.86 -1.05
N THR A 473 -5.92 18.66 -1.58
CA THR A 473 -6.83 17.51 -1.36
C THR A 473 -6.89 17.02 0.09
N GLY A 474 -5.99 17.51 0.96
CA GLY A 474 -6.04 17.27 2.40
C GLY A 474 -7.31 17.79 3.08
N VAL A 475 -8.05 18.66 2.42
CA VAL A 475 -9.34 19.14 2.94
C VAL A 475 -10.47 18.09 2.88
N ALA A 476 -10.29 17.01 2.11
CA ALA A 476 -11.34 16.01 1.89
C ALA A 476 -11.95 15.44 3.19
N PRO A 477 -11.18 14.86 4.13
CA PRO A 477 -11.74 14.33 5.38
C PRO A 477 -12.34 15.44 6.25
N PHE A 478 -11.84 16.66 6.14
CA PHE A 478 -12.33 17.81 6.90
C PHE A 478 -13.66 18.34 6.34
N ARG A 479 -13.86 18.27 5.02
CA ARG A 479 -15.18 18.58 4.43
C ARG A 479 -16.22 17.59 4.93
N SER A 480 -15.92 16.29 4.94
CA SER A 480 -16.77 15.27 5.53
C SER A 480 -17.12 15.59 7.00
N ALA A 481 -16.08 15.90 7.81
CA ALA A 481 -16.27 16.23 9.22
C ALA A 481 -17.09 17.51 9.44
N LEU A 482 -16.88 18.55 8.64
CA LEU A 482 -17.63 19.79 8.72
C LEU A 482 -19.10 19.59 8.36
N GLN A 483 -19.40 18.82 7.32
CA GLN A 483 -20.77 18.47 6.95
C GLN A 483 -21.48 17.69 8.06
N GLU A 484 -20.82 16.68 8.63
CA GLU A 484 -21.34 15.86 9.72
C GLU A 484 -21.57 16.71 10.98
N ARG A 485 -20.56 17.47 11.41
CA ARG A 485 -20.62 18.31 12.61
C ARG A 485 -21.65 19.44 12.50
N THR A 486 -21.74 20.05 11.29
CA THR A 486 -22.74 21.11 11.06
C THR A 486 -24.17 20.55 11.08
N ALA A 487 -24.38 19.36 10.51
CA ALA A 487 -25.68 18.67 10.58
C ALA A 487 -26.08 18.31 12.02
N ASP A 488 -25.09 17.98 12.88
CA ASP A 488 -25.27 17.75 14.31
C ASP A 488 -25.40 19.06 15.13
N GLY A 489 -25.36 20.25 14.50
CA GLY A 489 -25.45 21.54 15.20
C GLY A 489 -24.15 22.01 15.88
N LYS A 490 -23.01 21.33 15.65
CA LYS A 490 -21.71 21.64 16.25
C LYS A 490 -21.07 22.82 15.53
N THR A 491 -20.84 23.93 16.21
CA THR A 491 -20.37 25.20 15.61
C THR A 491 -18.90 25.50 15.85
N ALA A 492 -18.25 24.84 16.81
CA ALA A 492 -16.87 25.10 17.18
C ALA A 492 -15.88 24.44 16.20
N ASN A 493 -15.84 24.91 14.95
CA ASN A 493 -15.00 24.37 13.89
C ASN A 493 -14.05 25.43 13.34
N VAL A 494 -12.75 25.10 13.25
CA VAL A 494 -11.71 25.93 12.66
C VAL A 494 -11.05 25.16 11.52
N LEU A 495 -10.98 25.77 10.33
CA LEU A 495 -10.32 25.18 9.16
C LEU A 495 -9.21 26.11 8.66
N PHE A 496 -8.00 25.58 8.55
CA PHE A 496 -6.89 26.17 7.82
C PHE A 496 -6.79 25.49 6.46
N PHE A 497 -7.27 26.19 5.41
CA PHE A 497 -7.21 25.71 4.03
C PHE A 497 -6.06 26.38 3.29
N GLY A 498 -5.28 25.61 2.56
CA GLY A 498 -4.18 26.10 1.74
C GLY A 498 -4.26 25.64 0.29
N CYS A 499 -4.03 26.55 -0.64
CA CYS A 499 -3.90 26.24 -2.05
C CYS A 499 -2.91 27.20 -2.73
N ARG A 500 -2.78 27.14 -4.06
CA ARG A 500 -1.84 28.02 -4.76
C ARG A 500 -2.42 29.39 -5.04
N SER A 501 -3.66 29.44 -5.55
CA SER A 501 -4.30 30.67 -5.96
C SER A 501 -5.79 30.67 -5.63
N GLU A 502 -6.28 31.75 -5.05
CA GLU A 502 -7.69 31.91 -4.73
C GLU A 502 -8.60 31.72 -5.95
N SER A 503 -8.19 32.27 -7.10
CA SER A 503 -8.99 32.23 -8.30
C SER A 503 -8.95 30.90 -9.06
N LYS A 504 -7.97 29.99 -8.76
CA LYS A 504 -7.72 28.80 -9.58
C LYS A 504 -7.99 27.49 -8.88
N ASP A 505 -7.68 27.39 -7.61
CA ASP A 505 -7.72 26.12 -6.86
C ASP A 505 -8.29 26.24 -5.45
N PHE A 506 -9.07 27.30 -5.17
CA PHE A 506 -9.90 27.43 -3.97
C PHE A 506 -11.26 26.77 -4.20
N TYR A 507 -11.30 25.44 -4.18
CA TYR A 507 -12.52 24.68 -4.38
C TYR A 507 -13.43 24.65 -3.15
N PHE A 508 -14.76 24.46 -3.41
CA PHE A 508 -15.85 24.51 -2.41
C PHE A 508 -16.02 25.87 -1.74
N ARG A 509 -15.59 26.96 -2.35
CA ARG A 509 -15.66 28.32 -1.80
C ARG A 509 -17.05 28.68 -1.29
N SER A 510 -18.08 28.45 -2.09
CA SER A 510 -19.48 28.75 -1.73
C SER A 510 -19.93 28.00 -0.49
N GLU A 511 -19.56 26.72 -0.36
CA GLU A 511 -19.88 25.88 0.80
C GLU A 511 -19.21 26.42 2.08
N TRP A 512 -17.94 26.83 1.98
CA TRP A 512 -17.25 27.47 3.11
C TRP A 512 -17.87 28.80 3.52
N GLU A 513 -18.24 29.63 2.54
CA GLU A 513 -18.89 30.91 2.80
C GLU A 513 -20.27 30.75 3.47
N GLU A 514 -21.03 29.74 3.08
CA GLU A 514 -22.32 29.41 3.71
C GLU A 514 -22.11 28.97 5.17
N MET A 515 -21.16 28.08 5.45
CA MET A 515 -20.85 27.62 6.80
C MET A 515 -20.33 28.77 7.69
N MET A 516 -19.55 29.70 7.14
CA MET A 516 -19.10 30.91 7.87
C MET A 516 -20.28 31.84 8.18
N LYS A 517 -21.19 32.09 7.22
CA LYS A 517 -22.39 32.90 7.43
C LYS A 517 -23.32 32.30 8.49
N ALA A 518 -23.41 30.96 8.53
CA ALA A 518 -24.18 30.24 9.54
C ALA A 518 -23.47 30.21 10.93
N GLY A 519 -22.25 30.74 11.05
CA GLY A 519 -21.49 30.70 12.30
C GLY A 519 -20.95 29.34 12.68
N CYS A 520 -20.96 28.37 11.76
CA CYS A 520 -20.53 27.00 11.98
C CYS A 520 -19.05 26.77 11.66
N LEU A 521 -18.38 27.74 11.03
CA LEU A 521 -17.00 27.59 10.59
C LEU A 521 -16.20 28.91 10.75
N ARG A 522 -15.00 28.79 11.30
CA ARG A 522 -13.96 29.82 11.23
C ARG A 522 -12.91 29.35 10.22
N LEU A 523 -12.79 30.07 9.10
CA LEU A 523 -11.90 29.70 8.00
C LEU A 523 -10.68 30.63 7.95
N PHE A 524 -9.49 30.03 7.82
CA PHE A 524 -8.23 30.70 7.52
C PHE A 524 -7.68 30.18 6.19
N THR A 525 -7.39 31.07 5.26
CA THR A 525 -6.89 30.70 3.92
C THR A 525 -5.44 31.08 3.72
N ALA A 526 -4.69 30.24 3.02
CA ALA A 526 -3.32 30.48 2.63
C ALA A 526 -3.17 30.25 1.12
N PHE A 527 -2.98 31.35 0.35
CA PHE A 527 -2.76 31.32 -1.08
C PHE A 527 -1.27 31.51 -1.36
N SER A 528 -0.58 30.44 -1.78
CA SER A 528 0.89 30.44 -1.81
C SER A 528 1.50 31.08 -3.06
N ARG A 529 0.68 31.53 -4.03
CA ARG A 529 1.13 32.09 -5.33
C ARG A 529 0.39 33.37 -5.76
N ASP A 530 -0.44 33.93 -4.91
CA ASP A 530 -1.18 35.17 -5.22
C ASP A 530 -0.41 36.44 -4.82
N GLN A 531 0.68 36.28 -4.09
CA GLN A 531 1.59 37.34 -3.67
C GLN A 531 3.05 36.91 -3.88
N GLU A 532 3.99 37.83 -3.77
CA GLU A 532 5.42 37.60 -3.96
C GLU A 532 5.97 36.64 -2.91
N GLU A 533 5.66 36.88 -1.64
CA GLU A 533 6.01 35.99 -0.55
C GLU A 533 5.03 34.81 -0.44
N LYS A 534 5.59 33.60 -0.31
CA LYS A 534 4.78 32.40 -0.24
C LYS A 534 4.13 32.25 1.13
N VAL A 535 2.82 32.33 1.16
CA VAL A 535 2.02 32.07 2.37
C VAL A 535 1.48 30.64 2.36
N TYR A 536 1.85 29.86 3.37
CA TYR A 536 1.38 28.48 3.57
C TYR A 536 0.53 28.38 4.83
N VAL A 537 -0.15 27.24 5.02
CA VAL A 537 -1.04 27.02 6.17
C VAL A 537 -0.33 27.19 7.52
N GLN A 538 0.93 26.78 7.64
CA GLN A 538 1.69 26.95 8.89
C GLN A 538 1.90 28.43 9.28
N HIS A 539 1.95 29.35 8.31
CA HIS A 539 2.02 30.80 8.60
C HIS A 539 0.69 31.26 9.21
N ARG A 540 -0.45 30.82 8.69
CA ARG A 540 -1.78 31.13 9.26
C ARG A 540 -1.98 30.50 10.63
N VAL A 541 -1.44 29.28 10.86
CA VAL A 541 -1.43 28.63 12.17
C VAL A 541 -0.66 29.50 13.17
N ARG A 542 0.54 29.98 12.81
CA ARG A 542 1.37 30.86 13.64
C ARG A 542 0.66 32.18 13.96
N GLU A 543 0.11 32.84 12.96
CA GLU A 543 -0.65 34.09 13.10
C GLU A 543 -1.88 33.93 14.01
N SER A 544 -2.39 32.74 14.19
CA SER A 544 -3.57 32.41 15.00
C SER A 544 -3.19 31.88 16.40
N GLY A 545 -1.96 32.09 16.87
CA GLY A 545 -1.42 31.48 18.08
C GLY A 545 -2.29 31.67 19.34
N GLU A 546 -2.78 32.88 19.60
CA GLU A 546 -3.66 33.18 20.76
C GLU A 546 -4.98 32.38 20.69
N LEU A 547 -5.59 32.33 19.51
CA LEU A 547 -6.82 31.56 19.28
C LEU A 547 -6.58 30.07 19.53
N LEU A 548 -5.50 29.54 18.99
CA LEU A 548 -5.16 28.12 19.11
C LEU A 548 -4.87 27.73 20.55
N TRP A 549 -4.15 28.59 21.26
CA TRP A 549 -3.90 28.44 22.70
C TRP A 549 -5.21 28.37 23.48
N ASP A 550 -6.11 29.36 23.30
CA ASP A 550 -7.41 29.36 23.98
C ASP A 550 -8.21 28.07 23.71
N LEU A 551 -8.28 27.66 22.45
CA LEU A 551 -9.04 26.46 22.09
C LEU A 551 -8.41 25.17 22.65
N ILE A 552 -7.09 25.04 22.63
CA ILE A 552 -6.39 23.80 23.02
C ILE A 552 -6.26 23.69 24.54
N ALA A 553 -5.81 24.78 25.21
CA ALA A 553 -5.52 24.76 26.63
C ALA A 553 -6.78 24.93 27.49
N ASN A 554 -7.70 25.83 27.09
CA ASN A 554 -8.88 26.17 27.88
C ASN A 554 -10.13 25.38 27.50
N LYS A 555 -10.28 24.99 26.20
CA LYS A 555 -11.47 24.32 25.68
C LYS A 555 -11.23 22.88 25.21
N ASN A 556 -10.03 22.35 25.47
CA ASN A 556 -9.67 20.97 25.18
C ASN A 556 -9.85 20.56 23.71
N ALA A 557 -9.60 21.48 22.76
CA ALA A 557 -9.77 21.24 21.34
C ALA A 557 -8.94 20.06 20.80
N CYS A 558 -9.47 19.39 19.79
CA CYS A 558 -8.73 18.41 18.99
C CYS A 558 -8.12 19.08 17.78
N PHE A 559 -6.90 18.67 17.40
CA PHE A 559 -6.13 19.21 16.30
C PHE A 559 -5.84 18.14 15.25
N TYR A 560 -6.13 18.42 13.98
CA TYR A 560 -6.01 17.48 12.89
C TYR A 560 -5.19 18.04 11.73
N ILE A 561 -4.33 17.19 11.16
CA ILE A 561 -3.57 17.51 9.94
C ILE A 561 -3.88 16.47 8.89
N ALA A 562 -4.20 16.89 7.66
CA ALA A 562 -4.29 15.99 6.52
C ALA A 562 -3.67 16.59 5.26
N GLY A 563 -2.96 15.77 4.48
CA GLY A 563 -2.35 16.20 3.23
C GLY A 563 -0.98 15.60 2.94
N ASN A 564 -0.13 16.31 2.19
CA ASN A 564 1.17 15.82 1.76
C ASN A 564 2.14 15.63 2.93
N ALA A 565 2.79 14.46 2.99
CA ALA A 565 3.68 14.05 4.08
C ALA A 565 5.04 14.79 4.15
N LYS A 566 5.43 15.56 3.11
CA LYS A 566 6.79 16.11 3.03
C LYS A 566 7.09 17.13 4.15
N GLN A 567 6.95 18.41 3.87
CA GLN A 567 7.34 19.49 4.80
C GLN A 567 6.17 20.07 5.59
N MET A 568 4.95 19.88 5.12
CA MET A 568 3.75 20.51 5.69
C MET A 568 3.49 20.08 7.14
N PRO A 569 3.49 18.78 7.51
CA PRO A 569 3.20 18.37 8.87
C PRO A 569 4.21 18.91 9.88
N ALA A 570 5.50 18.84 9.57
CA ALA A 570 6.55 19.39 10.42
C ALA A 570 6.38 20.90 10.63
N GLY A 571 6.17 21.65 9.54
CA GLY A 571 5.96 23.11 9.63
C GLY A 571 4.72 23.50 10.42
N VAL A 572 3.65 22.70 10.39
CA VAL A 572 2.44 22.91 11.21
C VAL A 572 2.70 22.59 12.68
N CYS A 573 3.41 21.49 12.96
CA CYS A 573 3.80 21.14 14.35
C CYS A 573 4.69 22.21 14.96
N ASP A 574 5.66 22.75 14.20
CA ASP A 574 6.54 23.82 14.70
C ASP A 574 5.75 25.10 14.96
N ALA A 575 4.85 25.50 14.05
CA ALA A 575 3.97 26.65 14.26
C ALA A 575 3.05 26.49 15.48
N LEU A 576 2.59 25.27 15.75
CA LEU A 576 1.76 24.97 16.92
C LEU A 576 2.57 25.05 18.22
N LYS A 577 3.82 24.54 18.24
CA LYS A 577 4.73 24.66 19.38
C LYS A 577 5.08 26.12 19.66
N GLU A 578 5.33 26.91 18.62
CA GLU A 578 5.55 28.37 18.77
C GLU A 578 4.31 29.05 19.39
N ALA A 579 3.10 28.69 18.98
CA ALA A 579 1.87 29.19 19.60
C ALA A 579 1.78 28.85 21.10
N PHE A 580 2.21 27.66 21.52
CA PHE A 580 2.27 27.29 22.95
C PHE A 580 3.30 28.10 23.73
N GLN A 581 4.41 28.45 23.08
CA GLN A 581 5.45 29.28 23.71
C GLN A 581 5.03 30.75 23.81
N GLU A 582 4.56 31.34 22.69
CA GLU A 582 4.26 32.77 22.61
C GLU A 582 2.98 33.15 23.36
N ALA A 583 1.89 32.40 23.11
CA ALA A 583 0.59 32.68 23.73
C ALA A 583 0.40 32.00 25.09
N GLY A 584 1.01 30.82 25.29
CA GLY A 584 0.89 30.05 26.54
C GLY A 584 2.01 30.26 27.54
N GLY A 585 3.10 30.92 27.14
CA GLY A 585 4.28 31.10 27.99
C GLY A 585 5.05 29.82 28.27
N ALA A 586 4.83 28.75 27.50
CA ALA A 586 5.51 27.48 27.68
C ALA A 586 6.97 27.56 27.23
N SER A 587 7.87 26.85 27.89
CA SER A 587 9.21 26.60 27.36
C SER A 587 9.17 25.68 26.13
N ALA A 588 10.24 25.62 25.36
CA ALA A 588 10.32 24.74 24.19
C ALA A 588 10.10 23.25 24.56
N GLU A 589 10.63 22.83 25.73
CA GLU A 589 10.47 21.46 26.23
C GLU A 589 9.02 21.20 26.68
N GLU A 590 8.37 22.13 27.35
CA GLU A 590 6.96 22.01 27.72
C GLU A 590 6.05 21.97 26.49
N ALA A 591 6.31 22.79 25.46
CA ALA A 591 5.57 22.77 24.20
C ALA A 591 5.66 21.41 23.49
N GLU A 592 6.85 20.79 23.48
CA GLU A 592 7.04 19.44 22.94
C GLU A 592 6.28 18.38 23.76
N GLN A 593 6.33 18.46 25.08
CA GLN A 593 5.59 17.57 25.98
C GLN A 593 4.08 17.72 25.84
N MET A 594 3.58 18.95 25.64
CA MET A 594 2.16 19.20 25.38
C MET A 594 1.70 18.56 24.08
N LEU A 595 2.46 18.72 22.99
CA LEU A 595 2.13 18.10 21.71
C LEU A 595 2.14 16.56 21.83
N ALA A 596 3.16 15.99 22.47
CA ALA A 596 3.24 14.55 22.72
C ALA A 596 2.08 14.03 23.60
N ALA A 597 1.63 14.81 24.59
CA ALA A 597 0.47 14.48 25.40
C ALA A 597 -0.84 14.50 24.57
N MET A 598 -0.99 15.47 23.66
CA MET A 598 -2.12 15.53 22.74
C MET A 598 -2.14 14.32 21.78
N GLU A 599 -0.98 13.92 21.24
CA GLU A 599 -0.85 12.69 20.44
C GLU A 599 -1.27 11.45 21.23
N LYS A 600 -0.75 11.30 22.43
CA LYS A 600 -1.03 10.17 23.31
C LYS A 600 -2.52 10.05 23.69
N THR A 601 -3.19 11.18 23.85
CA THR A 601 -4.63 11.23 24.19
C THR A 601 -5.55 11.21 22.97
N GLY A 602 -5.00 11.19 21.75
CA GLY A 602 -5.76 11.24 20.50
C GLY A 602 -6.33 12.62 20.16
N ARG A 603 -5.92 13.66 20.86
CA ARG A 603 -6.31 15.05 20.57
C ARG A 603 -5.49 15.69 19.45
N PHE A 604 -4.35 15.12 19.11
CA PHE A 604 -3.58 15.47 17.91
C PHE A 604 -3.52 14.24 17.01
N GLN A 605 -4.00 14.39 15.78
CA GLN A 605 -4.03 13.29 14.81
C GLN A 605 -3.58 13.80 13.43
N SER A 606 -2.85 12.96 12.69
CA SER A 606 -2.41 13.29 11.36
C SER A 606 -2.66 12.15 10.37
N GLU A 607 -3.14 12.49 9.18
CA GLU A 607 -3.28 11.58 8.04
C GLU A 607 -2.56 12.20 6.85
N THR A 608 -1.39 11.63 6.50
CA THR A 608 -0.53 12.19 5.47
C THR A 608 -0.19 11.14 4.41
N TRP A 609 0.00 11.59 3.18
CA TRP A 609 0.35 10.76 2.04
C TRP A 609 1.41 11.43 1.16
N SER A 610 2.20 10.63 0.43
CA SER A 610 3.25 11.04 -0.50
C SER A 610 2.79 10.94 -1.97
#